data_2f35ea77daeba6eef945fdd4cfeee3dd
#
_entry.id   2f35ea77daeba6eef945fdd4cfeee3dd
#
_cell.length_a   1.000
_cell.length_b   1.000
_cell.length_c   1.000
_cell.angle_alpha   90.00
_cell.angle_beta   90.00
_cell.angle_gamma   90.00
#
_symmetry.space_group_name_H-M   'P 1'
#
loop_
_entity.id
_entity.type
_entity.pdbx_description
1 polymer ?
#
loop_
_entity_poly.entity_id
_entity_poly.type
_entity_poly.pdbx_seq_one_letter_code
_entity_poly.pdbx_strand_id
1 'polypeptide(L)'
;VNEHLTGAAPVDAPVVDESTIVLGVETSCDETAVACVRGGRDVLSSVVSSQVDLHARYGGVVPEIASRAHNELIIPVMARALLEAGLDGEDVDAVAATTGPGLIGALLVGVSAAKALALAWDVPFVAVNHLEAHLYAGFLEDPDLQFPMVVLLVSGG
;
A
#
# COMPACT_ATOMS: atom_id res chain seq x y z
N VAL A 1 33.92 -24.89 -4.23
CA VAL A 1 33.23 -25.07 -2.97
C VAL A 1 32.14 -23.99 -2.92
N ASN A 2 30.97 -24.30 -3.48
CA ASN A 2 29.78 -23.46 -3.38
C ASN A 2 28.56 -24.38 -3.37
N GLU A 3 28.26 -24.93 -2.20
CA GLU A 3 26.98 -25.59 -1.95
C GLU A 3 26.31 -24.92 -0.75
N HIS A 4 25.01 -24.74 -0.89
CA HIS A 4 24.04 -24.32 0.12
C HIS A 4 23.79 -22.82 0.29
N LEU A 5 23.29 -22.19 -0.78
CA LEU A 5 22.16 -21.29 -0.61
C LEU A 5 20.92 -22.02 -1.16
N THR A 6 20.42 -22.97 -0.38
CA THR A 6 19.08 -23.52 -0.61
C THR A 6 18.11 -22.37 -0.41
N GLY A 7 17.63 -21.83 -1.51
CA GLY A 7 16.59 -20.84 -1.51
C GLY A 7 15.41 -21.34 -0.68
N ALA A 8 14.92 -20.51 0.23
CA ALA A 8 13.60 -20.71 0.78
C ALA A 8 12.65 -20.92 -0.39
N ALA A 9 11.82 -21.95 -0.32
CA ALA A 9 10.76 -22.15 -1.31
C ALA A 9 10.02 -20.83 -1.47
N PRO A 10 9.64 -20.43 -2.70
CA PRO A 10 8.83 -19.27 -2.87
C PRO A 10 7.60 -19.45 -1.98
N VAL A 11 7.38 -18.52 -1.07
CA VAL A 11 6.12 -18.47 -0.32
C VAL A 11 5.07 -18.32 -1.41
N ASP A 12 4.19 -19.31 -1.58
CA ASP A 12 3.14 -19.26 -2.57
C ASP A 12 2.39 -17.95 -2.37
N ALA A 13 2.39 -17.12 -3.41
CA ALA A 13 1.63 -15.88 -3.36
C ALA A 13 0.16 -16.23 -3.06
N PRO A 14 -0.52 -15.49 -2.17
CA PRO A 14 -1.91 -15.77 -1.88
C PRO A 14 -2.72 -15.79 -3.17
N VAL A 15 -3.52 -16.83 -3.36
CA VAL A 15 -4.42 -16.91 -4.52
C VAL A 15 -5.51 -15.88 -4.28
N VAL A 16 -5.57 -14.87 -5.14
CA VAL A 16 -6.61 -13.84 -5.09
C VAL A 16 -7.79 -14.31 -5.91
N ASP A 17 -8.94 -14.43 -5.29
CA ASP A 17 -10.24 -14.65 -5.92
C ASP A 17 -11.16 -13.43 -5.74
N GLU A 18 -12.39 -13.52 -6.26
CA GLU A 18 -13.37 -12.42 -6.21
C GLU A 18 -13.80 -12.01 -4.80
N SER A 19 -13.59 -12.88 -3.79
CA SER A 19 -13.94 -12.62 -2.40
C SER A 19 -12.78 -12.06 -1.58
N THR A 20 -11.54 -12.24 -2.03
CA THR A 20 -10.32 -11.86 -1.31
C THR A 20 -10.25 -10.36 -1.02
N ILE A 21 -10.14 -10.02 0.26
CA ILE A 21 -10.05 -8.63 0.74
C ILE A 21 -8.60 -8.30 1.10
N VAL A 22 -8.06 -7.26 0.48
CA VAL A 22 -6.71 -6.77 0.73
C VAL A 22 -6.76 -5.37 1.34
N LEU A 23 -6.09 -5.18 2.48
CA LEU A 23 -5.80 -3.86 3.03
C LEU A 23 -4.50 -3.33 2.43
N GLY A 24 -4.57 -2.31 1.58
CA GLY A 24 -3.43 -1.66 0.96
C GLY A 24 -2.99 -0.41 1.72
N VAL A 25 -1.68 -0.25 1.92
CA VAL A 25 -1.06 0.88 2.64
C VAL A 25 -0.03 1.57 1.76
N GLU A 26 -0.16 2.89 1.62
CA GLU A 26 0.76 3.74 0.86
C GLU A 26 1.25 4.91 1.73
N THR A 27 2.59 5.02 1.85
CA THR A 27 3.26 6.09 2.59
C THR A 27 4.58 6.50 1.94
N SER A 28 4.72 6.36 0.61
CA SER A 28 6.02 6.51 -0.05
C SER A 28 6.56 7.95 -0.09
N CYS A 29 5.69 8.96 0.01
CA CYS A 29 6.09 10.37 -0.09
C CYS A 29 5.41 11.27 0.95
N ASP A 30 4.34 11.96 0.60
CA ASP A 30 3.67 12.99 1.42
C ASP A 30 2.16 12.74 1.58
N GLU A 31 1.72 11.55 1.27
CA GLU A 31 0.34 11.11 1.49
C GLU A 31 0.29 9.82 2.28
N THR A 32 -0.49 9.82 3.36
CA THR A 32 -0.83 8.60 4.08
C THR A 32 -2.13 8.07 3.50
N ALA A 33 -2.09 6.98 2.75
CA ALA A 33 -3.28 6.40 2.15
C ALA A 33 -3.47 4.94 2.57
N VAL A 34 -4.73 4.57 2.81
CA VAL A 34 -5.14 3.20 3.08
C VAL A 34 -6.44 2.89 2.36
N ALA A 35 -6.50 1.75 1.71
CA ALA A 35 -7.67 1.28 0.98
C ALA A 35 -7.98 -0.18 1.30
N CYS A 36 -9.26 -0.54 1.30
CA CYS A 36 -9.72 -1.92 1.30
C CYS A 36 -10.22 -2.26 -0.10
N VAL A 37 -9.65 -3.29 -0.70
CA VAL A 37 -9.97 -3.70 -2.08
C VAL A 37 -10.37 -5.17 -2.08
N ARG A 38 -11.52 -5.49 -2.68
CA ARG A 38 -12.01 -6.85 -2.83
C ARG A 38 -11.80 -7.35 -4.25
N GLY A 39 -11.38 -8.62 -4.38
CA GLY A 39 -11.19 -9.30 -5.68
C GLY A 39 -10.20 -8.59 -6.60
N GLY A 40 -9.32 -7.74 -6.05
CA GLY A 40 -8.34 -6.95 -6.80
C GLY A 40 -8.91 -5.79 -7.64
N ARG A 41 -10.22 -5.51 -7.57
CA ARG A 41 -10.86 -4.46 -8.39
C ARG A 41 -11.92 -3.64 -7.67
N ASP A 42 -12.66 -4.22 -6.73
CA ASP A 42 -13.75 -3.55 -6.03
C ASP A 42 -13.20 -2.75 -4.85
N VAL A 43 -13.13 -1.43 -4.98
CA VAL A 43 -12.63 -0.52 -3.95
C VAL A 43 -13.73 -0.29 -2.92
N LEU A 44 -13.65 -0.98 -1.77
CA LEU A 44 -14.61 -0.86 -0.68
C LEU A 44 -14.43 0.43 0.10
N SER A 45 -13.17 0.88 0.26
CA SER A 45 -12.83 2.18 0.84
C SER A 45 -11.50 2.67 0.31
N SER A 46 -11.31 4.00 0.31
CA SER A 46 -10.03 4.64 -0.01
C SER A 46 -9.93 5.94 0.79
N VAL A 47 -9.06 5.94 1.79
CA VAL A 47 -8.84 7.09 2.68
C VAL A 47 -7.45 7.64 2.45
N VAL A 48 -7.39 8.92 2.08
CA VAL A 48 -6.13 9.63 1.83
C VAL A 48 -6.01 10.81 2.78
N SER A 49 -4.87 10.94 3.44
CA SER A 49 -4.49 12.09 4.25
C SER A 49 -3.25 12.74 3.64
N SER A 50 -3.44 13.87 2.96
CA SER A 50 -2.36 14.60 2.29
C SER A 50 -1.63 15.52 3.26
N GLN A 51 -0.33 15.66 3.08
CA GLN A 51 0.56 16.54 3.83
C GLN A 51 0.96 17.80 3.03
N VAL A 52 0.28 18.08 1.91
CA VAL A 52 0.60 19.20 1.02
C VAL A 52 0.66 20.52 1.78
N ASP A 53 -0.32 20.82 2.62
CA ASP A 53 -0.36 22.06 3.42
C ASP A 53 0.79 22.12 4.44
N LEU A 54 1.18 20.97 4.99
CA LEU A 54 2.30 20.88 5.92
C LEU A 54 3.62 21.22 5.24
N HIS A 55 3.81 20.79 4.00
CA HIS A 55 5.03 20.98 3.23
C HIS A 55 5.07 22.29 2.43
N ALA A 56 3.93 22.93 2.17
CA ALA A 56 3.84 24.16 1.38
C ALA A 56 4.78 25.27 1.85
N ARG A 57 4.92 25.44 3.17
CA ARG A 57 5.82 26.44 3.79
C ARG A 57 7.33 26.18 3.55
N TYR A 58 7.68 24.97 3.14
CA TYR A 58 9.08 24.59 2.87
C TYR A 58 9.40 24.58 1.37
N GLY A 59 8.41 24.78 0.51
CA GLY A 59 8.57 24.73 -0.94
C GLY A 59 8.76 23.34 -1.54
N GLY A 60 8.52 22.29 -0.76
CA GLY A 60 8.65 20.89 -1.17
C GLY A 60 8.63 19.93 0.02
N VAL A 61 8.64 18.64 -0.26
CA VAL A 61 8.55 17.60 0.78
C VAL A 61 9.86 17.55 1.59
N VAL A 62 9.71 17.61 2.93
CA VAL A 62 10.82 17.43 3.88
C VAL A 62 10.71 16.02 4.47
N PRO A 63 11.66 15.10 4.14
CA PRO A 63 11.52 13.67 4.46
C PRO A 63 11.30 13.37 5.95
N GLU A 64 11.97 14.07 6.84
CA GLU A 64 11.80 13.85 8.29
C GLU A 64 10.42 14.29 8.79
N ILE A 65 9.91 15.41 8.28
CA ILE A 65 8.56 15.90 8.62
C ILE A 65 7.52 14.93 8.06
N ALA A 66 7.69 14.46 6.84
CA ALA A 66 6.81 13.48 6.23
C ALA A 66 6.72 12.19 7.07
N SER A 67 7.87 11.65 7.48
CA SER A 67 7.92 10.43 8.29
C SER A 67 7.20 10.58 9.64
N ARG A 68 7.34 11.73 10.31
CA ARG A 68 6.66 12.02 11.56
C ARG A 68 5.14 12.12 11.37
N ALA A 69 4.70 12.83 10.31
CA ALA A 69 3.28 12.95 9.98
C ALA A 69 2.65 11.59 9.64
N HIS A 70 3.33 10.74 8.86
CA HIS A 70 2.87 9.37 8.62
C HIS A 70 2.70 8.58 9.91
N ASN A 71 3.65 8.68 10.83
CA ASN A 71 3.57 7.95 12.10
C ASN A 71 2.37 8.39 12.97
N GLU A 72 1.97 9.65 12.91
CA GLU A 72 0.79 10.17 13.60
C GLU A 72 -0.51 9.77 12.91
N LEU A 73 -0.51 9.66 11.58
CA LEU A 73 -1.71 9.49 10.76
C LEU A 73 -2.02 8.03 10.43
N ILE A 74 -1.04 7.13 10.44
CA ILE A 74 -1.21 5.77 9.92
C ILE A 74 -2.34 5.00 10.62
N ILE A 75 -2.40 5.04 11.94
CA ILE A 75 -3.44 4.32 12.71
C ILE A 75 -4.83 4.91 12.48
N PRO A 76 -5.06 6.24 12.62
CA PRO A 76 -6.39 6.81 12.34
C PRO A 76 -6.84 6.61 10.88
N VAL A 77 -5.93 6.65 9.90
CA VAL A 77 -6.29 6.42 8.50
C VAL A 77 -6.66 4.95 8.26
N MET A 78 -5.92 4.00 8.82
CA MET A 78 -6.26 2.57 8.77
C MET A 78 -7.61 2.28 9.41
N ALA A 79 -7.84 2.77 10.62
CA ALA A 79 -9.11 2.57 11.33
C ALA A 79 -10.28 3.15 10.54
N ARG A 80 -10.10 4.29 9.91
CA ARG A 80 -11.11 4.92 9.08
C ARG A 80 -11.39 4.12 7.81
N ALA A 81 -10.36 3.59 7.13
CA ALA A 81 -10.52 2.78 5.93
C ALA A 81 -11.34 1.50 6.22
N LEU A 82 -11.04 0.80 7.30
CA LEU A 82 -11.81 -0.38 7.74
C LEU A 82 -13.26 0.00 8.06
N LEU A 83 -13.47 1.07 8.83
CA LEU A 83 -14.81 1.54 9.19
C LEU A 83 -15.66 1.91 7.95
N GLU A 84 -15.08 2.63 6.97
CA GLU A 84 -15.77 3.02 5.74
C GLU A 84 -16.09 1.80 4.85
N ALA A 85 -15.25 0.78 4.88
CA ALA A 85 -15.50 -0.50 4.20
C ALA A 85 -16.52 -1.39 4.93
N GLY A 86 -16.84 -1.08 6.19
CA GLY A 86 -17.69 -1.92 7.04
C GLY A 86 -17.02 -3.24 7.44
N LEU A 87 -15.69 -3.22 7.57
CA LEU A 87 -14.84 -4.37 7.84
C LEU A 87 -14.12 -4.21 9.18
N ASP A 88 -13.69 -5.33 9.73
CA ASP A 88 -12.70 -5.38 10.80
C ASP A 88 -11.52 -6.31 10.41
N GLY A 89 -10.57 -6.52 11.36
CA GLY A 89 -9.34 -7.23 11.03
C GLY A 89 -9.54 -8.70 10.64
N GLU A 90 -10.65 -9.32 11.06
CA GLU A 90 -10.97 -10.73 10.76
C GLU A 90 -11.47 -10.91 9.32
N ASP A 91 -11.90 -9.83 8.67
CA ASP A 91 -12.40 -9.85 7.30
C ASP A 91 -11.27 -9.68 6.26
N VAL A 92 -10.05 -9.33 6.70
CA VAL A 92 -8.92 -9.04 5.81
C VAL A 92 -8.12 -10.31 5.54
N ASP A 93 -7.95 -10.66 4.26
CA ASP A 93 -7.22 -11.86 3.83
C ASP A 93 -5.73 -11.61 3.56
N ALA A 94 -5.33 -10.36 3.31
CA ALA A 94 -3.94 -9.99 3.13
C ALA A 94 -3.71 -8.50 3.43
N VAL A 95 -2.50 -8.15 3.87
CA VAL A 95 -2.08 -6.75 4.03
C VAL A 95 -0.96 -6.45 3.05
N ALA A 96 -1.16 -5.44 2.20
CA ALA A 96 -0.19 -4.98 1.23
C ALA A 96 0.38 -3.61 1.64
N ALA A 97 1.66 -3.37 1.34
CA ALA A 97 2.22 -2.03 1.49
C ALA A 97 3.27 -1.73 0.43
N THR A 98 3.35 -0.46 0.06
CA THR A 98 4.42 0.05 -0.80
C THR A 98 5.76 -0.05 -0.08
N THR A 99 6.71 -0.77 -0.73
CA THR A 99 8.06 -1.01 -0.21
C THR A 99 9.13 -0.17 -0.90
N GLY A 100 8.79 0.51 -1.99
CA GLY A 100 9.66 1.38 -2.78
C GLY A 100 9.27 1.45 -4.24
N PRO A 101 9.84 2.44 -4.98
CA PRO A 101 10.66 3.55 -4.50
C PRO A 101 9.87 4.57 -3.67
N GLY A 102 10.60 5.38 -2.87
CA GLY A 102 10.03 6.42 -2.03
C GLY A 102 11.00 6.91 -0.95
N LEU A 103 10.53 7.80 -0.08
CA LEU A 103 11.30 8.30 1.06
C LEU A 103 11.46 7.20 2.10
N ILE A 104 12.69 6.80 2.42
CA ILE A 104 12.98 5.65 3.29
C ILE A 104 12.24 5.72 4.63
N GLY A 105 12.27 6.89 5.31
CA GLY A 105 11.61 7.06 6.60
C GLY A 105 10.08 6.95 6.50
N ALA A 106 9.50 7.45 5.42
CA ALA A 106 8.07 7.36 5.14
C ALA A 106 7.64 5.91 4.83
N LEU A 107 8.37 5.23 3.93
CA LEU A 107 8.15 3.81 3.61
C LEU A 107 8.21 2.92 4.86
N LEU A 108 9.18 3.17 5.75
CA LEU A 108 9.33 2.38 6.99
C LEU A 108 8.09 2.45 7.88
N VAL A 109 7.39 3.57 7.93
CA VAL A 109 6.16 3.70 8.72
C VAL A 109 5.08 2.77 8.18
N GLY A 110 4.75 2.87 6.88
CA GLY A 110 3.72 2.05 6.26
C GLY A 110 4.04 0.56 6.29
N VAL A 111 5.26 0.20 5.92
CA VAL A 111 5.72 -1.21 5.92
C VAL A 111 5.70 -1.81 7.32
N SER A 112 6.14 -1.06 8.34
CA SER A 112 6.14 -1.57 9.73
C SER A 112 4.72 -1.78 10.25
N ALA A 113 3.82 -0.82 10.01
CA ALA A 113 2.42 -0.91 10.40
C ALA A 113 1.72 -2.08 9.67
N ALA A 114 1.90 -2.19 8.35
CA ALA A 114 1.31 -3.27 7.55
C ALA A 114 1.80 -4.66 7.99
N LYS A 115 3.11 -4.82 8.25
CA LYS A 115 3.67 -6.08 8.77
C LYS A 115 3.16 -6.42 10.16
N ALA A 116 2.99 -5.41 11.03
CA ALA A 116 2.43 -5.63 12.36
C ALA A 116 0.99 -6.12 12.29
N LEU A 117 0.16 -5.56 11.40
CA LEU A 117 -1.21 -6.01 11.19
C LEU A 117 -1.25 -7.42 10.57
N ALA A 118 -0.45 -7.67 9.54
CA ALA A 118 -0.37 -8.99 8.91
C ALA A 118 -0.02 -10.09 9.94
N LEU A 119 0.93 -9.78 10.84
CA LEU A 119 1.30 -10.69 11.92
C LEU A 119 0.17 -10.85 12.96
N ALA A 120 -0.50 -9.75 13.33
CA ALA A 120 -1.55 -9.78 14.36
C ALA A 120 -2.81 -10.51 13.88
N TRP A 121 -3.12 -10.42 12.59
CA TRP A 121 -4.28 -11.05 11.98
C TRP A 121 -3.98 -12.43 11.38
N ASP A 122 -2.72 -12.87 11.44
CA ASP A 122 -2.24 -14.13 10.84
C ASP A 122 -2.53 -14.25 9.34
N VAL A 123 -2.33 -13.17 8.62
CA VAL A 123 -2.54 -13.08 7.17
C VAL A 123 -1.23 -12.72 6.43
N PRO A 124 -1.09 -13.04 5.13
CA PRO A 124 0.12 -12.73 4.38
C PRO A 124 0.36 -11.23 4.23
N PHE A 125 1.65 -10.83 4.26
CA PHE A 125 2.11 -9.51 3.89
C PHE A 125 2.57 -9.50 2.42
N VAL A 126 2.09 -8.54 1.63
CA VAL A 126 2.43 -8.37 0.22
C VAL A 126 3.23 -7.08 0.02
N ALA A 127 4.46 -7.22 -0.49
CA ALA A 127 5.29 -6.08 -0.85
C ALA A 127 4.91 -5.57 -2.24
N VAL A 128 4.61 -4.26 -2.35
CA VAL A 128 4.19 -3.63 -3.61
C VAL A 128 5.23 -2.60 -4.06
N ASN A 129 5.55 -2.59 -5.35
CA ASN A 129 6.34 -1.54 -5.94
C ASN A 129 5.45 -0.33 -6.27
N HIS A 130 5.86 0.87 -5.84
CA HIS A 130 5.11 2.11 -6.03
C HIS A 130 4.78 2.41 -7.50
N LEU A 131 5.76 2.21 -8.40
CA LEU A 131 5.57 2.47 -9.83
C LEU A 131 4.64 1.43 -10.48
N GLU A 132 4.73 0.18 -10.06
CA GLU A 132 3.79 -0.86 -10.50
C GLU A 132 2.37 -0.55 -10.02
N ALA A 133 2.19 -0.08 -8.78
CA ALA A 133 0.89 0.34 -8.28
C ALA A 133 0.26 1.44 -9.14
N HIS A 134 1.04 2.42 -9.59
CA HIS A 134 0.56 3.44 -10.53
C HIS A 134 0.09 2.84 -11.86
N LEU A 135 0.78 1.82 -12.38
CA LEU A 135 0.38 1.16 -13.62
C LEU A 135 -0.95 0.41 -13.45
N TYR A 136 -1.13 -0.23 -12.29
CA TYR A 136 -2.34 -1.01 -12.01
C TYR A 136 -3.54 -0.15 -11.60
N ALA A 137 -3.34 1.08 -11.15
CA ALA A 137 -4.43 1.99 -10.75
C ALA A 137 -5.47 2.20 -11.87
N GLY A 138 -5.04 2.23 -13.13
CA GLY A 138 -5.93 2.33 -14.29
C GLY A 138 -6.98 1.22 -14.38
N PHE A 139 -6.66 0.00 -13.92
CA PHE A 139 -7.60 -1.13 -13.93
C PHE A 139 -8.70 -1.02 -12.86
N LEU A 140 -8.52 -0.16 -11.86
CA LEU A 140 -9.55 0.15 -10.86
C LEU A 140 -10.59 1.14 -11.42
N GLU A 141 -10.16 2.04 -12.33
CA GLU A 141 -11.04 3.05 -12.94
C GLU A 141 -11.76 2.51 -14.18
N ASP A 142 -11.06 1.71 -15.00
CA ASP A 142 -11.60 1.16 -16.24
C ASP A 142 -11.45 -0.37 -16.25
N PRO A 143 -12.53 -1.11 -15.95
CA PRO A 143 -12.54 -2.57 -15.95
C PRO A 143 -12.36 -3.18 -17.34
N ASP A 144 -12.55 -2.42 -18.41
CA ASP A 144 -12.40 -2.90 -19.80
C ASP A 144 -10.96 -2.82 -20.31
N LEU A 145 -10.02 -2.25 -19.53
CA LEU A 145 -8.61 -2.24 -19.86
C LEU A 145 -8.05 -3.66 -20.00
N GLN A 146 -7.35 -3.91 -21.10
CA GLN A 146 -6.76 -5.21 -21.41
C GLN A 146 -5.32 -5.06 -21.90
N PHE A 147 -4.51 -6.09 -21.67
CA PHE A 147 -3.19 -6.20 -22.26
C PHE A 147 -3.26 -6.70 -23.72
N PRO A 148 -2.30 -6.27 -24.61
CA PRO A 148 -1.16 -5.38 -24.36
C PRO A 148 -1.57 -3.90 -24.35
N MET A 149 -0.97 -3.11 -23.45
CA MET A 149 -1.18 -1.66 -23.34
C MET A 149 0.15 -0.91 -23.27
N VAL A 150 0.13 0.36 -23.66
CA VAL A 150 1.25 1.29 -23.46
C VAL A 150 0.85 2.26 -22.37
N VAL A 151 1.65 2.33 -21.30
CA VAL A 151 1.42 3.25 -20.18
C VAL A 151 2.51 4.30 -20.17
N LEU A 152 2.12 5.57 -20.12
CA LEU A 152 3.01 6.69 -19.87
C LEU A 152 2.89 7.10 -18.41
N LEU A 153 3.94 6.81 -17.63
CA LEU A 153 4.03 7.26 -16.25
C LEU A 153 4.81 8.57 -16.20
N VAL A 154 4.15 9.66 -15.78
CA VAL A 154 4.76 10.98 -15.56
C VAL A 154 4.57 11.33 -14.09
N SER A 155 5.55 11.02 -13.27
CA SER A 155 5.60 11.45 -11.87
C SER A 155 6.66 12.54 -11.76
N GLY A 156 6.28 13.69 -11.19
CA GLY A 156 7.22 14.77 -10.94
C GLY A 156 8.23 14.33 -9.87
N GLY A 157 9.51 14.24 -10.24
CA GLY A 157 10.53 13.81 -9.29
C GLY A 157 11.90 14.30 -9.70
#